data_979ad6d6f4bf1bfa59b31c65a69eda0b
#
_entry.id   979ad6d6f4bf1bfa59b31c65a69eda0b
#
_cell.length_a   1.000
_cell.length_b   1.000
_cell.length_c   1.000
_cell.angle_alpha   90.00
_cell.angle_beta   90.00
_cell.angle_gamma   90.00
#
_symmetry.space_group_name_H-M   'P 1'
#
loop_
_entity.id
_entity.type
_entity.pdbx_description
1 polymer ?
#
loop_
_entity_poly.entity_id
_entity_poly.type
_entity_poly.pdbx_seq_one_letter_code
_entity_poly.pdbx_strand_id
1 'polypeptide(L)'
;MKTAVVTGASGGIGLETARALLADGWQVVCLSRHACPLEGVRSIPCDITDSARVQAAFAAVDRVDLLVNNAGFGISGAVECTGEAEMRRQFDLNFFAWVTVIQAALPALRESRGRILNISSAAAVFSIPFQSFYSATKAAVESLTCALRSELAPFGITVGALRLGDVKTGFTAARQKSGSGDDLYAGRIARSVAVMERDEQNGMPPAAIAAAVVRAAHKKHLPPVTTVGIKYKFLCGLNKLLPLSAVTALVAKIYIPEK
;
A
#
# COMPACT_ATOMS: atom_id res chain seq x y z
N MET A 1 1.53 -25.65 -9.15
CA MET A 1 0.65 -24.74 -8.37
C MET A 1 1.21 -23.33 -8.52
N LYS A 2 0.39 -22.27 -8.52
CA LYS A 2 0.86 -20.89 -8.61
C LYS A 2 1.32 -20.40 -7.25
N THR A 3 2.39 -19.60 -7.21
CA THR A 3 2.97 -19.05 -5.98
C THR A 3 2.75 -17.53 -5.89
N ALA A 4 2.22 -17.09 -4.78
CA ALA A 4 2.07 -15.68 -4.44
C ALA A 4 3.01 -15.30 -3.30
N VAL A 5 3.77 -14.22 -3.48
CA VAL A 5 4.59 -13.61 -2.44
C VAL A 5 3.85 -12.36 -1.95
N VAL A 6 3.61 -12.26 -0.64
CA VAL A 6 2.90 -11.13 -0.02
C VAL A 6 3.78 -10.50 1.06
N THR A 7 4.11 -9.22 0.89
CA THR A 7 4.85 -8.49 1.93
C THR A 7 3.90 -7.99 3.03
N GLY A 8 4.31 -8.12 4.29
CA GLY A 8 3.52 -7.67 5.44
C GLY A 8 2.26 -8.51 5.71
N ALA A 9 2.30 -9.82 5.42
CA ALA A 9 1.15 -10.72 5.62
C ALA A 9 1.00 -11.25 7.06
N SER A 10 1.72 -10.70 8.03
CA SER A 10 1.52 -11.04 9.45
C SER A 10 0.30 -10.38 10.09
N GLY A 11 -0.37 -9.45 9.40
CA GLY A 11 -1.55 -8.75 9.90
C GLY A 11 -2.30 -7.95 8.84
N GLY A 12 -3.45 -7.40 9.23
CA GLY A 12 -4.23 -6.45 8.42
C GLY A 12 -4.60 -6.95 7.03
N ILE A 13 -4.43 -6.08 6.03
CA ILE A 13 -4.74 -6.38 4.62
C ILE A 13 -3.89 -7.54 4.10
N GLY A 14 -2.60 -7.60 4.46
CA GLY A 14 -1.70 -8.65 4.02
C GLY A 14 -2.13 -10.03 4.50
N LEU A 15 -2.55 -10.14 5.76
CA LEU A 15 -3.05 -11.38 6.35
C LEU A 15 -4.32 -11.88 5.66
N GLU A 16 -5.29 -11.01 5.45
CA GLU A 16 -6.53 -11.39 4.75
C GLU A 16 -6.27 -11.69 3.26
N THR A 17 -5.29 -11.01 2.64
CA THR A 17 -4.83 -11.34 1.29
C THR A 17 -4.22 -12.73 1.23
N ALA A 18 -3.36 -13.08 2.19
CA ALA A 18 -2.78 -14.42 2.28
C ALA A 18 -3.85 -15.48 2.46
N ARG A 19 -4.83 -15.25 3.36
CA ARG A 19 -5.97 -16.13 3.58
C ARG A 19 -6.79 -16.37 2.30
N ALA A 20 -7.12 -15.29 1.59
CA ALA A 20 -7.93 -15.35 0.38
C ALA A 20 -7.19 -16.06 -0.78
N LEU A 21 -5.87 -15.85 -0.91
CA LEU A 21 -5.05 -16.51 -1.90
C LEU A 21 -4.89 -18.02 -1.60
N LEU A 22 -4.72 -18.40 -0.33
CA LEU A 22 -4.74 -19.83 0.05
C LEU A 22 -6.06 -20.49 -0.32
N ALA A 23 -7.19 -19.85 0.00
CA ALA A 23 -8.51 -20.36 -0.33
C ALA A 23 -8.75 -20.45 -1.84
N ASP A 24 -8.06 -19.62 -2.63
CA ASP A 24 -8.08 -19.60 -4.11
C ASP A 24 -7.07 -20.59 -4.72
N GLY A 25 -6.43 -21.43 -3.91
CA GLY A 25 -5.53 -22.51 -4.34
C GLY A 25 -4.08 -22.09 -4.67
N TRP A 26 -3.65 -20.93 -4.18
CA TRP A 26 -2.26 -20.48 -4.32
C TRP A 26 -1.37 -21.06 -3.21
N GLN A 27 -0.13 -21.32 -3.52
CA GLN A 27 0.93 -21.37 -2.51
C GLN A 27 1.24 -19.93 -2.10
N VAL A 28 1.29 -19.67 -0.80
CA VAL A 28 1.52 -18.31 -0.28
C VAL A 28 2.81 -18.26 0.51
N VAL A 29 3.67 -17.32 0.14
CA VAL A 29 4.90 -16.97 0.86
C VAL A 29 4.70 -15.58 1.47
N CYS A 30 4.86 -15.49 2.79
CA CYS A 30 4.82 -14.25 3.53
C CYS A 30 6.24 -13.72 3.77
N LEU A 31 6.52 -12.50 3.32
CA LEU A 31 7.73 -11.76 3.69
C LEU A 31 7.36 -10.68 4.70
N SER A 32 7.68 -10.89 5.96
CA SER A 32 7.44 -9.92 7.04
C SER A 32 8.34 -10.19 8.24
N ARG A 33 8.49 -9.18 9.11
CA ARG A 33 9.33 -9.30 10.33
C ARG A 33 8.80 -10.36 11.31
N HIS A 34 7.49 -10.57 11.31
CA HIS A 34 6.80 -11.57 12.13
C HIS A 34 6.18 -12.64 11.23
N ALA A 35 6.10 -13.86 11.72
CA ALA A 35 5.47 -14.95 11.00
C ALA A 35 3.98 -14.67 10.73
N CYS A 36 3.48 -15.16 9.60
CA CYS A 36 2.05 -15.18 9.33
C CYS A 36 1.39 -16.24 10.21
N PRO A 37 0.30 -15.91 10.92
CA PRO A 37 -0.36 -16.85 11.82
C PRO A 37 -1.24 -17.89 11.10
N LEU A 38 -1.30 -17.86 9.75
CA LEU A 38 -2.10 -18.80 8.98
C LEU A 38 -1.33 -20.09 8.71
N GLU A 39 -1.98 -21.20 9.01
CA GLU A 39 -1.51 -22.53 8.58
C GLU A 39 -1.49 -22.60 7.04
N GLY A 40 -0.48 -23.28 6.48
CA GLY A 40 -0.30 -23.39 5.04
C GLY A 40 0.44 -22.21 4.39
N VAL A 41 0.73 -21.13 5.12
CA VAL A 41 1.57 -20.01 4.63
C VAL A 41 3.03 -20.29 4.99
N ARG A 42 3.90 -20.27 3.98
CA ARG A 42 5.34 -20.29 4.20
C ARG A 42 5.81 -18.89 4.63
N SER A 43 6.18 -18.73 5.89
CA SER A 43 6.73 -17.48 6.41
C SER A 43 8.24 -17.44 6.26
N ILE A 44 8.76 -16.36 5.68
CA ILE A 44 10.19 -16.05 5.63
C ILE A 44 10.37 -14.75 6.42
N PRO A 45 11.00 -14.79 7.61
CA PRO A 45 11.27 -13.58 8.40
C PRO A 45 12.18 -12.62 7.62
N CYS A 46 11.64 -11.46 7.24
CA CYS A 46 12.33 -10.49 6.42
C CYS A 46 11.92 -9.07 6.77
N ASP A 47 12.89 -8.25 7.15
CA ASP A 47 12.71 -6.80 7.08
C ASP A 47 12.99 -6.39 5.64
N ILE A 48 11.96 -5.95 4.94
CA ILE A 48 12.07 -5.59 3.51
C ILE A 48 12.88 -4.31 3.26
N THR A 49 13.24 -3.57 4.30
CA THR A 49 14.17 -2.42 4.20
C THR A 49 15.63 -2.86 4.18
N ASP A 50 15.91 -4.13 4.49
CA ASP A 50 17.23 -4.74 4.39
C ASP A 50 17.34 -5.49 3.05
N SER A 51 18.09 -4.90 2.11
CA SER A 51 18.25 -5.44 0.76
C SER A 51 18.88 -6.83 0.74
N ALA A 52 19.83 -7.12 1.64
CA ALA A 52 20.47 -8.43 1.70
C ALA A 52 19.48 -9.53 2.15
N ARG A 53 18.63 -9.21 3.15
CA ARG A 53 17.56 -10.12 3.58
C ARG A 53 16.52 -10.34 2.48
N VAL A 54 16.17 -9.31 1.72
CA VAL A 54 15.26 -9.44 0.58
C VAL A 54 15.84 -10.38 -0.47
N GLN A 55 17.11 -10.21 -0.86
CA GLN A 55 17.78 -11.09 -1.82
C GLN A 55 17.83 -12.54 -1.32
N ALA A 56 18.21 -12.76 -0.07
CA ALA A 56 18.23 -14.09 0.53
C ALA A 56 16.83 -14.75 0.57
N ALA A 57 15.79 -13.94 0.86
CA ALA A 57 14.42 -14.43 0.87
C ALA A 57 13.95 -14.89 -0.52
N PHE A 58 14.26 -14.13 -1.57
CA PHE A 58 13.88 -14.51 -2.94
C PHE A 58 14.74 -15.64 -3.50
N ALA A 59 15.99 -15.80 -3.06
CA ALA A 59 16.81 -16.97 -3.40
C ALA A 59 16.22 -18.29 -2.86
N ALA A 60 15.37 -18.21 -1.83
CA ALA A 60 14.66 -19.35 -1.27
C ALA A 60 13.26 -19.57 -1.87
N VAL A 61 12.85 -18.80 -2.88
CA VAL A 61 11.52 -18.91 -3.52
C VAL A 61 11.70 -19.27 -4.98
N ASP A 62 11.41 -20.52 -5.33
CA ASP A 62 11.66 -21.06 -6.67
C ASP A 62 10.77 -20.44 -7.76
N ARG A 63 9.58 -19.99 -7.41
CA ARG A 63 8.59 -19.50 -8.36
C ARG A 63 7.77 -18.33 -7.78
N VAL A 64 7.57 -17.29 -8.58
CA VAL A 64 6.70 -16.16 -8.23
C VAL A 64 5.75 -15.86 -9.39
N ASP A 65 4.49 -16.23 -9.25
CA ASP A 65 3.43 -15.88 -10.23
C ASP A 65 2.71 -14.58 -9.87
N LEU A 66 2.72 -14.22 -8.57
CA LEU A 66 2.13 -12.99 -8.07
C LEU A 66 3.00 -12.40 -6.95
N LEU A 67 3.39 -11.16 -7.10
CA LEU A 67 3.96 -10.33 -6.03
C LEU A 67 2.93 -9.32 -5.56
N VAL A 68 2.62 -9.31 -4.26
CA VAL A 68 1.77 -8.28 -3.62
C VAL A 68 2.63 -7.44 -2.67
N ASN A 69 2.98 -6.24 -3.10
CA ASN A 69 3.61 -5.24 -2.26
C ASN A 69 2.54 -4.57 -1.39
N ASN A 70 2.51 -4.94 -0.10
CA ASN A 70 1.52 -4.48 0.85
C ASN A 70 2.14 -3.86 2.12
N ALA A 71 3.32 -4.32 2.56
CA ALA A 71 3.95 -3.81 3.76
C ALA A 71 4.11 -2.28 3.73
N GLY A 72 3.75 -1.62 4.82
CA GLY A 72 3.83 -0.17 4.91
C GLY A 72 3.30 0.33 6.24
N PHE A 73 3.58 1.59 6.55
CA PHE A 73 3.03 2.30 7.70
C PHE A 73 2.75 3.76 7.34
N GLY A 74 2.15 4.51 8.24
CA GLY A 74 1.89 5.93 8.08
C GLY A 74 2.49 6.74 9.23
N ILE A 75 2.98 7.93 8.92
CA ILE A 75 3.27 8.98 9.89
C ILE A 75 2.26 10.11 9.68
N SER A 76 1.94 10.83 10.75
CA SER A 76 1.12 12.03 10.70
C SER A 76 1.72 13.12 11.57
N GLY A 77 1.64 14.36 11.10
CA GLY A 77 2.20 15.55 11.75
C GLY A 77 2.41 16.68 10.75
N ALA A 78 2.73 17.87 11.25
CA ALA A 78 3.11 19.00 10.39
C ALA A 78 4.44 18.69 9.71
N VAL A 79 4.59 19.11 8.45
CA VAL A 79 5.82 18.88 7.67
C VAL A 79 7.04 19.49 8.37
N GLU A 80 6.93 20.72 8.86
CA GLU A 80 8.03 21.41 9.54
C GLU A 80 8.40 20.80 10.90
N CYS A 81 7.49 20.04 11.54
CA CYS A 81 7.70 19.39 12.82
C CYS A 81 8.09 17.92 12.71
N THR A 82 8.15 17.38 11.49
CA THR A 82 8.50 15.98 11.23
C THR A 82 10.01 15.84 11.05
N GLY A 83 10.65 15.02 11.89
CA GLY A 83 12.10 14.81 11.84
C GLY A 83 12.56 14.10 10.56
N GLU A 84 13.78 14.39 10.10
CA GLU A 84 14.35 13.80 8.89
C GLU A 84 14.35 12.26 8.94
N ALA A 85 14.70 11.68 10.09
CA ALA A 85 14.72 10.23 10.26
C ALA A 85 13.33 9.59 10.07
N GLU A 86 12.26 10.26 10.51
CA GLU A 86 10.88 9.78 10.32
C GLU A 86 10.46 9.85 8.85
N MET A 87 10.78 10.97 8.18
CA MET A 87 10.52 11.15 6.75
C MET A 87 11.22 10.06 5.93
N ARG A 88 12.53 9.84 6.17
CA ARG A 88 13.32 8.82 5.47
C ARG A 88 12.72 7.44 5.71
N ARG A 89 12.44 7.06 6.95
CA ARG A 89 11.84 5.76 7.28
C ARG A 89 10.50 5.54 6.58
N GLN A 90 9.67 6.58 6.43
CA GLN A 90 8.40 6.48 5.67
C GLN A 90 8.67 6.12 4.21
N PHE A 91 9.64 6.76 3.56
CA PHE A 91 10.02 6.46 2.18
C PHE A 91 10.76 5.14 2.05
N ASP A 92 11.64 4.82 2.99
CA ASP A 92 12.42 3.58 2.98
C ASP A 92 11.49 2.36 2.95
N LEU A 93 10.47 2.33 3.83
CA LEU A 93 9.55 1.19 3.86
C LEU A 93 8.50 1.25 2.74
N ASN A 94 7.85 2.41 2.52
CA ASN A 94 6.68 2.48 1.64
C ASN A 94 7.04 2.60 0.16
N PHE A 95 8.31 2.92 -0.18
CA PHE A 95 8.74 3.11 -1.56
C PHE A 95 10.03 2.33 -1.88
N PHE A 96 11.17 2.66 -1.27
CA PHE A 96 12.46 2.05 -1.65
C PHE A 96 12.49 0.54 -1.39
N ALA A 97 11.97 0.06 -0.27
CA ALA A 97 11.87 -1.36 0.02
C ALA A 97 11.02 -2.10 -1.03
N TRP A 98 9.95 -1.47 -1.54
CA TRP A 98 9.14 -2.08 -2.60
C TRP A 98 9.90 -2.19 -3.91
N VAL A 99 10.72 -1.20 -4.25
CA VAL A 99 11.61 -1.27 -5.42
C VAL A 99 12.59 -2.44 -5.27
N THR A 100 13.22 -2.57 -4.11
CA THR A 100 14.15 -3.68 -3.80
C THR A 100 13.46 -5.05 -3.90
N VAL A 101 12.24 -5.17 -3.35
CA VAL A 101 11.42 -6.39 -3.43
C VAL A 101 11.07 -6.73 -4.88
N ILE A 102 10.67 -5.72 -5.68
CA ILE A 102 10.38 -5.90 -7.11
C ILE A 102 11.63 -6.40 -7.83
N GLN A 103 12.78 -5.73 -7.64
CA GLN A 103 14.03 -6.11 -8.29
C GLN A 103 14.43 -7.57 -7.98
N ALA A 104 14.31 -7.98 -6.72
CA ALA A 104 14.62 -9.35 -6.30
C ALA A 104 13.64 -10.38 -6.86
N ALA A 105 12.36 -10.01 -7.06
CA ALA A 105 11.34 -10.90 -7.61
C ALA A 105 11.41 -11.04 -9.15
N LEU A 106 12.01 -10.07 -9.87
CA LEU A 106 11.98 -10.01 -11.33
C LEU A 106 12.49 -11.25 -12.04
N PRO A 107 13.58 -11.93 -11.60
CA PRO A 107 14.01 -13.17 -12.26
C PRO A 107 12.90 -14.23 -12.30
N ALA A 108 12.30 -14.56 -11.16
CA ALA A 108 11.21 -15.53 -11.07
C ALA A 108 9.92 -15.07 -11.76
N LEU A 109 9.63 -13.75 -11.71
CA LEU A 109 8.49 -13.17 -12.42
C LEU A 109 8.64 -13.22 -13.95
N ARG A 110 9.86 -13.14 -14.50
CA ARG A 110 10.11 -13.31 -15.95
C ARG A 110 9.83 -14.74 -16.39
N GLU A 111 10.29 -15.72 -15.63
CA GLU A 111 10.06 -17.15 -15.93
C GLU A 111 8.58 -17.50 -15.89
N SER A 112 7.85 -17.00 -14.91
CA SER A 112 6.43 -17.28 -14.75
C SER A 112 5.52 -16.42 -15.62
N ARG A 113 6.04 -15.33 -16.23
CA ARG A 113 5.25 -14.24 -16.83
C ARG A 113 4.19 -13.76 -15.85
N GLY A 114 4.62 -13.55 -14.60
CA GLY A 114 3.76 -13.29 -13.46
C GLY A 114 3.20 -11.87 -13.42
N ARG A 115 2.78 -11.46 -12.22
CA ARG A 115 2.26 -10.10 -12.05
C ARG A 115 2.66 -9.47 -10.72
N ILE A 116 2.64 -8.14 -10.71
CA ILE A 116 2.94 -7.31 -9.56
C ILE A 116 1.69 -6.51 -9.22
N LEU A 117 1.25 -6.58 -7.97
CA LEU A 117 0.18 -5.76 -7.41
C LEU A 117 0.72 -4.91 -6.27
N ASN A 118 0.69 -3.60 -6.45
CA ASN A 118 1.09 -2.62 -5.45
C ASN A 118 -0.15 -2.11 -4.69
N ILE A 119 -0.15 -2.21 -3.37
CA ILE A 119 -1.24 -1.70 -2.53
C ILE A 119 -1.04 -0.19 -2.32
N SER A 120 -1.75 0.60 -3.12
CA SER A 120 -1.78 2.05 -3.05
C SER A 120 -2.94 2.57 -2.19
N SER A 121 -3.15 3.86 -2.16
CA SER A 121 -4.16 4.54 -1.37
C SER A 121 -4.81 5.67 -2.16
N ALA A 122 -6.03 6.06 -1.80
CA ALA A 122 -6.66 7.29 -2.25
C ALA A 122 -5.80 8.53 -1.91
N ALA A 123 -4.97 8.43 -0.87
CA ALA A 123 -3.96 9.44 -0.54
C ALA A 123 -2.92 9.69 -1.66
N ALA A 124 -2.80 8.80 -2.64
CA ALA A 124 -1.96 9.03 -3.83
C ALA A 124 -2.48 10.15 -4.73
N VAL A 125 -3.77 10.44 -4.69
CA VAL A 125 -4.42 11.49 -5.50
C VAL A 125 -5.06 12.59 -4.68
N PHE A 126 -5.35 12.32 -3.41
CA PHE A 126 -5.84 13.30 -2.45
C PHE A 126 -4.73 13.59 -1.44
N SER A 127 -4.06 14.74 -1.60
CA SER A 127 -2.99 15.15 -0.68
C SER A 127 -3.58 15.50 0.68
N ILE A 128 -3.53 14.56 1.63
CA ILE A 128 -4.17 14.71 2.94
C ILE A 128 -3.28 15.59 3.83
N PRO A 129 -3.81 16.70 4.38
CA PRO A 129 -3.08 17.54 5.34
C PRO A 129 -2.59 16.73 6.54
N PHE A 130 -1.41 17.06 7.04
CA PHE A 130 -0.73 16.36 8.15
C PHE A 130 -0.46 14.85 7.92
N GLN A 131 -0.61 14.38 6.66
CA GLN A 131 -0.21 13.06 6.19
C GLN A 131 0.57 13.15 4.88
N SER A 132 1.30 14.24 4.68
CA SER A 132 1.96 14.61 3.42
C SER A 132 2.95 13.57 2.94
N PHE A 133 3.80 13.05 3.82
CA PHE A 133 4.82 12.05 3.45
C PHE A 133 4.21 10.71 3.03
N TYR A 134 3.16 10.26 3.71
CA TYR A 134 2.43 9.06 3.29
C TYR A 134 1.78 9.27 1.92
N SER A 135 1.10 10.39 1.71
CA SER A 135 0.50 10.74 0.41
C SER A 135 1.55 10.75 -0.70
N ALA A 136 2.71 11.36 -0.45
CA ALA A 136 3.82 11.41 -1.39
C ALA A 136 4.35 10.01 -1.74
N THR A 137 4.53 9.11 -0.73
CA THR A 137 4.96 7.74 -1.01
C THR A 137 3.96 6.96 -1.85
N LYS A 138 2.66 7.14 -1.62
CA LYS A 138 1.61 6.45 -2.39
C LYS A 138 1.48 7.01 -3.82
N ALA A 139 1.67 8.31 -4.02
CA ALA A 139 1.77 8.91 -5.34
C ALA A 139 2.99 8.39 -6.12
N ALA A 140 4.16 8.30 -5.46
CA ALA A 140 5.37 7.73 -6.04
C ALA A 140 5.18 6.26 -6.45
N VAL A 141 4.51 5.44 -5.63
CA VAL A 141 4.19 4.05 -5.96
C VAL A 141 3.28 3.94 -7.20
N GLU A 142 2.29 4.81 -7.35
CA GLU A 142 1.44 4.77 -8.56
C GLU A 142 2.20 5.21 -9.81
N SER A 143 3.06 6.22 -9.72
CA SER A 143 3.93 6.64 -10.81
C SER A 143 4.88 5.50 -11.22
N LEU A 144 5.56 4.89 -10.25
CA LEU A 144 6.41 3.71 -10.46
C LEU A 144 5.63 2.55 -11.12
N THR A 145 4.42 2.28 -10.66
CA THR A 145 3.56 1.23 -11.22
C THR A 145 3.29 1.45 -12.70
N CYS A 146 3.01 2.70 -13.10
CA CYS A 146 2.76 3.06 -14.50
C CYS A 146 4.01 2.89 -15.37
N ALA A 147 5.18 3.29 -14.88
CA ALA A 147 6.45 3.13 -15.59
C ALA A 147 6.80 1.64 -15.76
N LEU A 148 6.81 0.87 -14.66
CA LEU A 148 7.12 -0.56 -14.67
C LEU A 148 6.20 -1.36 -15.58
N ARG A 149 4.96 -0.95 -15.73
CA ARG A 149 4.00 -1.59 -16.65
C ARG A 149 4.53 -1.61 -18.09
N SER A 150 5.14 -0.52 -18.55
CA SER A 150 5.71 -0.40 -19.88
C SER A 150 7.07 -1.11 -19.97
N GLU A 151 7.91 -0.96 -18.96
CA GLU A 151 9.24 -1.57 -18.89
C GLU A 151 9.19 -3.10 -18.89
N LEU A 152 8.19 -3.68 -18.19
CA LEU A 152 8.08 -5.12 -17.98
C LEU A 152 7.14 -5.83 -18.99
N ALA A 153 6.44 -5.06 -19.83
CA ALA A 153 5.55 -5.62 -20.86
C ALA A 153 6.27 -6.58 -21.84
N PRO A 154 7.52 -6.31 -22.30
CA PRO A 154 8.23 -7.23 -23.17
C PRO A 154 8.49 -8.61 -22.56
N PHE A 155 8.51 -8.70 -21.22
CA PHE A 155 8.68 -9.95 -20.48
C PHE A 155 7.36 -10.66 -20.17
N GLY A 156 6.22 -10.11 -20.59
CA GLY A 156 4.90 -10.64 -20.29
C GLY A 156 4.46 -10.43 -18.83
N ILE A 157 5.18 -9.62 -18.05
CA ILE A 157 4.85 -9.32 -16.66
C ILE A 157 3.79 -8.23 -16.62
N THR A 158 2.70 -8.48 -15.89
CA THR A 158 1.62 -7.51 -15.71
C THR A 158 1.82 -6.74 -14.39
N VAL A 159 1.79 -5.41 -14.45
CA VAL A 159 1.92 -4.56 -13.26
C VAL A 159 0.66 -3.73 -13.06
N GLY A 160 0.19 -3.61 -11.81
CA GLY A 160 -0.94 -2.76 -11.46
C GLY A 160 -0.93 -2.36 -9.99
N ALA A 161 -1.66 -1.30 -9.67
CA ALA A 161 -1.91 -0.86 -8.30
C ALA A 161 -3.39 -1.02 -7.93
N LEU A 162 -3.64 -1.38 -6.68
CA LEU A 162 -4.94 -1.29 -6.04
C LEU A 162 -4.96 -0.06 -5.16
N ARG A 163 -5.69 0.97 -5.57
CA ARG A 163 -5.90 2.21 -4.82
C ARG A 163 -7.03 2.00 -3.84
N LEU A 164 -6.70 1.94 -2.56
CA LEU A 164 -7.65 1.73 -1.48
C LEU A 164 -8.15 3.05 -0.93
N GLY A 165 -9.41 3.09 -0.50
CA GLY A 165 -9.89 4.08 0.46
C GLY A 165 -9.58 3.64 1.89
N ASP A 166 -10.39 4.11 2.84
CA ASP A 166 -10.25 3.74 4.25
C ASP A 166 -10.55 2.26 4.46
N VAL A 167 -9.70 1.59 5.24
CA VAL A 167 -9.81 0.16 5.56
C VAL A 167 -9.62 -0.04 7.05
N LYS A 168 -10.55 -0.73 7.68
CA LYS A 168 -10.52 -1.03 9.11
C LYS A 168 -9.46 -2.09 9.43
N THR A 169 -8.28 -1.65 9.86
CA THR A 169 -7.15 -2.51 10.20
C THR A 169 -6.38 -1.97 11.41
N GLY A 170 -5.37 -2.72 11.86
CA GLY A 170 -4.40 -2.22 12.85
C GLY A 170 -3.49 -1.09 12.35
N PHE A 171 -3.59 -0.66 11.08
CA PHE A 171 -2.80 0.43 10.50
C PHE A 171 -3.03 1.74 11.26
N THR A 172 -4.27 2.03 11.66
CA THR A 172 -4.65 3.22 12.44
C THR A 172 -3.90 3.27 13.78
N ALA A 173 -3.86 2.15 14.49
CA ALA A 173 -3.14 2.05 15.77
C ALA A 173 -1.61 2.06 15.59
N ALA A 174 -1.11 1.54 14.47
CA ALA A 174 0.31 1.51 14.15
C ALA A 174 0.83 2.84 13.56
N ARG A 175 -0.05 3.80 13.24
CA ARG A 175 0.35 5.13 12.75
C ARG A 175 1.20 5.83 13.79
N GLN A 176 2.33 6.34 13.36
CA GLN A 176 3.15 7.22 14.19
C GLN A 176 2.59 8.64 14.13
N LYS A 177 2.13 9.10 15.27
CA LYS A 177 1.50 10.41 15.42
C LYS A 177 2.50 11.36 16.07
N SER A 178 2.82 12.46 15.39
CA SER A 178 3.51 13.57 15.99
C SER A 178 2.47 14.64 16.36
N GLY A 179 2.35 14.93 17.65
CA GLY A 179 1.61 16.10 18.14
C GLY A 179 2.48 17.35 18.22
N SER A 180 3.74 17.27 17.81
CA SER A 180 4.66 18.39 17.84
C SER A 180 4.14 19.54 16.98
N GLY A 181 4.05 20.73 17.55
CA GLY A 181 3.56 21.93 16.89
C GLY A 181 2.03 22.06 16.80
N ASP A 182 1.25 21.21 17.48
CA ASP A 182 -0.21 21.27 17.40
C ASP A 182 -0.79 22.57 17.98
N ASP A 183 -0.15 23.16 18.97
CA ASP A 183 -0.43 24.50 19.50
C ASP A 183 -0.17 25.59 18.45
N LEU A 184 0.93 25.53 17.71
CA LEU A 184 1.23 26.42 16.59
C LEU A 184 0.14 26.34 15.49
N TYR A 185 -0.38 25.15 15.26
CA TYR A 185 -1.46 24.90 14.31
C TYR A 185 -2.86 25.01 14.92
N ALA A 186 -3.00 25.56 16.14
CA ALA A 186 -4.28 25.75 16.84
C ALA A 186 -5.12 24.46 16.92
N GLY A 187 -4.50 23.33 17.20
CA GLY A 187 -5.14 22.02 17.33
C GLY A 187 -5.56 21.38 16.01
N ARG A 188 -5.13 21.89 14.86
CA ARG A 188 -5.49 21.36 13.53
C ARG A 188 -4.91 19.98 13.27
N ILE A 189 -3.70 19.69 13.79
CA ILE A 189 -3.05 18.38 13.63
C ILE A 189 -3.89 17.30 14.31
N ALA A 190 -4.25 17.52 15.58
CA ALA A 190 -5.06 16.56 16.34
C ALA A 190 -6.44 16.35 15.69
N ARG A 191 -7.10 17.41 15.23
CA ARG A 191 -8.40 17.30 14.54
C ARG A 191 -8.28 16.50 13.24
N SER A 192 -7.26 16.76 12.42
CA SER A 192 -7.05 16.03 11.17
C SER A 192 -6.79 14.56 11.41
N VAL A 193 -5.95 14.24 12.39
CA VAL A 193 -5.67 12.84 12.77
C VAL A 193 -6.94 12.15 13.26
N ALA A 194 -7.76 12.81 14.09
CA ALA A 194 -9.02 12.24 14.55
C ALA A 194 -10.00 11.94 13.41
N VAL A 195 -10.07 12.80 12.37
CA VAL A 195 -10.87 12.54 11.16
C VAL A 195 -10.36 11.30 10.43
N MET A 196 -9.04 11.19 10.21
CA MET A 196 -8.44 10.01 9.55
C MET A 196 -8.75 8.73 10.32
N GLU A 197 -8.58 8.73 11.64
CA GLU A 197 -8.84 7.56 12.49
C GLU A 197 -10.30 7.13 12.46
N ARG A 198 -11.21 8.09 12.58
CA ARG A 198 -12.65 7.81 12.48
C ARG A 198 -13.01 7.19 11.13
N ASP A 199 -12.48 7.74 10.04
CA ASP A 199 -12.80 7.28 8.69
C ASP A 199 -12.21 5.88 8.44
N GLU A 200 -10.99 5.60 8.91
CA GLU A 200 -10.37 4.27 8.86
C GLU A 200 -11.11 3.24 9.71
N GLN A 201 -11.55 3.60 10.93
CA GLN A 201 -12.33 2.70 11.80
C GLN A 201 -13.69 2.33 11.18
N ASN A 202 -14.26 3.22 10.37
CA ASN A 202 -15.50 3.00 9.62
C ASN A 202 -15.23 2.56 8.17
N GLY A 203 -13.98 2.26 7.85
CA GLY A 203 -13.55 1.85 6.52
C GLY A 203 -14.01 0.44 6.12
N MET A 204 -13.66 0.07 4.90
CA MET A 204 -13.96 -1.27 4.37
C MET A 204 -13.29 -2.36 5.20
N PRO A 205 -13.89 -3.55 5.33
CA PRO A 205 -13.21 -4.68 5.94
C PRO A 205 -12.01 -5.12 5.07
N PRO A 206 -10.88 -5.57 5.68
CA PRO A 206 -9.71 -6.04 4.95
C PRO A 206 -10.01 -7.18 3.97
N ALA A 207 -10.99 -8.03 4.29
CA ALA A 207 -11.44 -9.11 3.42
C ALA A 207 -11.97 -8.60 2.05
N ALA A 208 -12.58 -7.41 1.99
CA ALA A 208 -13.01 -6.80 0.73
C ALA A 208 -11.82 -6.45 -0.17
N ILE A 209 -10.70 -6.04 0.44
CA ILE A 209 -9.45 -5.76 -0.26
C ILE A 209 -8.80 -7.06 -0.74
N ALA A 210 -8.75 -8.07 0.12
CA ALA A 210 -8.25 -9.40 -0.24
C ALA A 210 -8.99 -9.98 -1.44
N ALA A 211 -10.32 -9.89 -1.46
CA ALA A 211 -11.13 -10.29 -2.62
C ALA A 211 -10.79 -9.46 -3.88
N ALA A 212 -10.44 -8.17 -3.75
CA ALA A 212 -10.00 -7.36 -4.88
C ALA A 212 -8.62 -7.80 -5.39
N VAL A 213 -7.70 -8.21 -4.51
CA VAL A 213 -6.39 -8.79 -4.89
C VAL A 213 -6.58 -10.08 -5.67
N VAL A 214 -7.42 -11.01 -5.18
CA VAL A 214 -7.71 -12.27 -5.89
C VAL A 214 -8.32 -11.99 -7.27
N ARG A 215 -9.31 -11.11 -7.37
CA ARG A 215 -9.86 -10.70 -8.67
C ARG A 215 -8.80 -10.11 -9.60
N ALA A 216 -7.90 -9.27 -9.08
CA ALA A 216 -6.81 -8.68 -9.86
C ALA A 216 -5.79 -9.74 -10.29
N ALA A 217 -5.53 -10.77 -9.47
CA ALA A 217 -4.66 -11.88 -9.79
C ALA A 217 -5.12 -12.69 -11.01
N HIS A 218 -6.43 -12.79 -11.23
CA HIS A 218 -7.03 -13.52 -12.36
C HIS A 218 -7.40 -12.65 -13.56
N LYS A 219 -7.37 -11.33 -13.42
CA LYS A 219 -7.88 -10.43 -14.46
C LYS A 219 -7.01 -10.46 -15.71
N LYS A 220 -7.59 -10.80 -16.89
CA LYS A 220 -6.86 -10.86 -18.16
C LYS A 220 -6.22 -9.51 -18.52
N HIS A 221 -6.94 -8.42 -18.32
CA HIS A 221 -6.46 -7.05 -18.55
C HIS A 221 -6.54 -6.26 -17.24
N LEU A 222 -5.43 -6.16 -16.55
CA LEU A 222 -5.33 -5.38 -15.31
C LEU A 222 -5.09 -3.91 -15.68
N PRO A 223 -5.96 -2.97 -15.25
CA PRO A 223 -5.67 -1.53 -15.40
C PRO A 223 -4.41 -1.14 -14.62
N PRO A 224 -3.72 -0.05 -15.02
CA PRO A 224 -2.56 0.47 -14.25
C PRO A 224 -2.90 0.72 -12.79
N VAL A 225 -4.05 1.35 -12.56
CA VAL A 225 -4.58 1.59 -11.20
C VAL A 225 -6.05 1.20 -11.16
N THR A 226 -6.41 0.40 -10.16
CA THR A 226 -7.80 0.00 -9.88
C THR A 226 -8.21 0.53 -8.52
N THR A 227 -9.16 1.47 -8.48
CA THR A 227 -9.71 1.97 -7.20
C THR A 227 -10.69 0.95 -6.62
N VAL A 228 -10.54 0.63 -5.33
CA VAL A 228 -11.40 -0.30 -4.59
C VAL A 228 -12.41 0.47 -3.76
N GLY A 229 -13.68 0.00 -3.75
CA GLY A 229 -14.79 0.65 -3.05
C GLY A 229 -15.53 1.67 -3.92
N ILE A 230 -16.87 1.64 -3.86
CA ILE A 230 -17.74 2.47 -4.71
C ILE A 230 -17.56 3.96 -4.40
N LYS A 231 -17.53 4.33 -3.11
CA LYS A 231 -17.28 5.72 -2.64
C LYS A 231 -16.01 6.30 -3.28
N TYR A 232 -14.91 5.55 -3.21
CA TYR A 232 -13.61 6.02 -3.71
C TYR A 232 -13.50 5.98 -5.24
N LYS A 233 -14.18 5.05 -5.91
CA LYS A 233 -14.31 5.10 -7.38
C LYS A 233 -14.98 6.38 -7.84
N PHE A 234 -16.06 6.77 -7.18
CA PHE A 234 -16.77 8.02 -7.47
C PHE A 234 -15.88 9.24 -7.19
N LEU A 235 -15.27 9.32 -6.01
CA LEU A 235 -14.41 10.45 -5.63
C LEU A 235 -13.19 10.58 -6.57
N CYS A 236 -12.50 9.49 -6.88
CA CYS A 236 -11.38 9.51 -7.81
C CYS A 236 -11.81 9.81 -9.27
N GLY A 237 -13.04 9.44 -9.65
CA GLY A 237 -13.63 9.85 -10.92
C GLY A 237 -13.87 11.35 -10.96
N LEU A 238 -14.49 11.90 -9.92
CA LEU A 238 -14.76 13.34 -9.78
C LEU A 238 -13.46 14.16 -9.75
N ASN A 239 -12.42 13.67 -9.09
CA ASN A 239 -11.11 14.30 -9.05
C ASN A 239 -10.52 14.57 -10.45
N LYS A 240 -10.85 13.75 -11.45
CA LYS A 240 -10.37 13.96 -12.82
C LYS A 240 -11.07 15.10 -13.56
N LEU A 241 -12.22 15.52 -13.07
CA LEU A 241 -13.07 16.57 -13.68
C LEU A 241 -12.90 17.91 -12.98
N LEU A 242 -12.45 17.93 -11.73
CA LEU A 242 -12.32 19.15 -10.94
C LEU A 242 -10.92 19.76 -11.08
N PRO A 243 -10.80 21.11 -11.08
CA PRO A 243 -9.52 21.79 -10.94
C PRO A 243 -8.84 21.37 -9.62
N LEU A 244 -7.51 21.28 -9.64
CA LEU A 244 -6.74 20.88 -8.45
C LEU A 244 -7.01 21.78 -7.25
N SER A 245 -7.20 23.08 -7.46
CA SER A 245 -7.54 24.05 -6.40
C SER A 245 -8.85 23.69 -5.69
N ALA A 246 -9.88 23.30 -6.44
CA ALA A 246 -11.16 22.88 -5.87
C ALA A 246 -11.04 21.57 -5.06
N VAL A 247 -10.27 20.60 -5.58
CA VAL A 247 -9.99 19.35 -4.88
C VAL A 247 -9.23 19.63 -3.58
N THR A 248 -8.18 20.44 -3.63
CA THR A 248 -7.38 20.78 -2.45
C THR A 248 -8.21 21.48 -1.38
N ALA A 249 -9.08 22.43 -1.78
CA ALA A 249 -10.00 23.12 -0.86
C ALA A 249 -11.00 22.15 -0.22
N LEU A 250 -11.55 21.19 -0.99
CA LEU A 250 -12.46 20.18 -0.47
C LEU A 250 -11.76 19.23 0.52
N VAL A 251 -10.56 18.76 0.19
CA VAL A 251 -9.76 17.92 1.09
C VAL A 251 -9.44 18.68 2.39
N ALA A 252 -9.04 19.95 2.30
CA ALA A 252 -8.78 20.76 3.48
C ALA A 252 -10.03 20.87 4.36
N LYS A 253 -11.20 21.14 3.77
CA LYS A 253 -12.48 21.24 4.51
C LYS A 253 -12.87 19.93 5.21
N ILE A 254 -12.55 18.77 4.62
CA ILE A 254 -12.84 17.47 5.22
C ILE A 254 -11.89 17.17 6.39
N TYR A 255 -10.58 17.38 6.19
CA TYR A 255 -9.56 16.96 7.16
C TYR A 255 -9.15 18.05 8.15
N ILE A 256 -9.50 19.32 7.90
CA ILE A 256 -9.27 20.44 8.81
C ILE A 256 -10.60 21.16 9.00
N PRO A 257 -11.60 20.52 9.63
CA PRO A 257 -12.88 21.17 9.85
C PRO A 257 -12.68 22.41 10.74
N GLU A 258 -13.32 23.51 10.35
CA GLU A 258 -13.47 24.68 11.22
C GLU A 258 -14.28 24.28 12.45
N LYS A 259 -14.02 24.94 13.59
CA LYS A 259 -14.71 24.62 14.86
C LYS A 259 -16.21 24.77 14.75
#